data_e8c303d31b7892e4c6b44b16bbc2e713
#
_entry.id   e8c303d31b7892e4c6b44b16bbc2e713
#
_cell.length_a   1.000
_cell.length_b   1.000
_cell.length_c   1.000
_cell.angle_alpha   90.00
_cell.angle_beta   90.00
_cell.angle_gamma   90.00
#
_symmetry.space_group_name_H-M   'P 1'
#
loop_
_entity.id
_entity.type
_entity.pdbx_description
1 polymer ?
#
loop_
_entity_poly.entity_id
_entity_poly.type
_entity_poly.pdbx_seq_one_letter_code
_entity_poly.pdbx_strand_id
1 'polypeptide(L)'
;MEEAGRLTRIYGGAYIPESDDKNVPLHLREVLFLEEKEKIAQYVIEHFVKENDSIMIDSSSTCYQLAKKIIDSGMNVTIITNSLKIMELFDKQQPNARLIGIGGKFRSKSCSFVGDTAVKEIESYLVDKCFISTSALDPVHGLIDSSSQECQIHKKILEHSKYHYVLADHTKFSARADYIVSELKNLNSVITDCKNNPMWDRIFEELNVDFMY
;
A
#
# COMPACT_ATOMS: atom_id res chain seq x y z
N MET A 1 12.34 -10.91 -24.26
CA MET A 1 12.77 -10.06 -23.14
C MET A 1 11.59 -9.73 -22.22
N GLU A 2 10.38 -9.56 -22.75
CA GLU A 2 9.15 -9.41 -21.95
C GLU A 2 8.80 -10.71 -21.20
N GLU A 3 8.84 -11.87 -21.87
CA GLU A 3 8.64 -13.20 -21.27
C GLU A 3 9.67 -13.59 -20.19
N ALA A 4 10.78 -12.87 -20.10
CA ALA A 4 11.82 -13.09 -19.09
C ALA A 4 11.75 -12.09 -17.91
N GLY A 5 10.68 -11.29 -17.79
CA GLY A 5 10.51 -10.28 -16.75
C GLY A 5 11.51 -9.10 -16.80
N ARG A 6 12.24 -8.97 -17.90
CA ARG A 6 13.28 -7.92 -18.06
C ARG A 6 12.78 -6.62 -18.67
N LEU A 7 11.54 -6.58 -19.13
CA LEU A 7 10.97 -5.44 -19.83
C LEU A 7 9.45 -5.45 -19.67
N THR A 8 8.87 -4.34 -19.27
CA THR A 8 7.41 -4.14 -19.26
C THR A 8 7.05 -3.07 -20.29
N ARG A 9 6.11 -3.38 -21.20
CA ARG A 9 5.57 -2.38 -22.14
C ARG A 9 4.65 -1.42 -21.39
N ILE A 10 4.87 -0.13 -21.64
CA ILE A 10 4.03 0.96 -21.14
C ILE A 10 3.60 1.84 -22.31
N TYR A 11 2.54 2.63 -22.12
CA TYR A 11 2.11 3.58 -23.13
C TYR A 11 3.25 4.57 -23.45
N GLY A 12 3.74 4.53 -24.69
CA GLY A 12 4.82 5.39 -25.17
C GLY A 12 6.25 4.82 -25.03
N GLY A 13 6.39 3.54 -24.59
CA GLY A 13 7.74 2.93 -24.49
C GLY A 13 7.77 1.58 -23.79
N ALA A 14 8.93 1.28 -23.22
CA ALA A 14 9.15 0.10 -22.40
C ALA A 14 9.92 0.49 -21.15
N TYR A 15 9.51 -0.03 -20.01
CA TYR A 15 10.19 0.10 -18.74
C TYR A 15 11.04 -1.15 -18.48
N ILE A 16 12.31 -0.94 -18.17
CA ILE A 16 13.21 -1.99 -17.70
C ILE A 16 13.35 -1.78 -16.19
N PRO A 17 12.87 -2.69 -15.34
CA PRO A 17 13.11 -2.60 -13.91
C PRO A 17 14.62 -2.76 -13.68
N GLU A 18 15.33 -1.69 -13.44
CA GLU A 18 16.66 -1.79 -12.85
C GLU A 18 16.47 -2.14 -11.38
N SER A 19 17.20 -3.14 -10.91
CA SER A 19 17.12 -3.66 -9.54
C SER A 19 17.39 -2.61 -8.44
N ASP A 20 17.85 -1.44 -8.82
CA ASP A 20 18.21 -0.32 -7.94
C ASP A 20 17.31 0.91 -8.06
N ASP A 21 16.24 0.89 -8.88
CA ASP A 21 15.33 2.04 -8.99
C ASP A 21 14.36 2.10 -7.80
N LYS A 22 14.89 2.60 -6.68
CA LYS A 22 14.18 2.79 -5.40
C LYS A 22 13.00 3.78 -5.49
N ASN A 23 12.68 4.31 -6.67
CA ASN A 23 11.80 5.48 -6.75
C ASN A 23 10.97 5.56 -8.04
N VAL A 24 10.41 4.45 -8.47
CA VAL A 24 9.52 4.38 -9.64
C VAL A 24 8.30 5.29 -9.44
N PRO A 25 8.00 6.23 -10.36
CA PRO A 25 6.81 7.07 -10.28
C PRO A 25 5.51 6.28 -10.22
N LEU A 26 4.49 6.81 -9.53
CA LEU A 26 3.21 6.11 -9.32
C LEU A 26 2.56 5.67 -10.64
N HIS A 27 2.54 6.50 -11.67
CA HIS A 27 1.92 6.17 -12.95
C HIS A 27 2.54 4.94 -13.64
N LEU A 28 3.82 4.65 -13.41
CA LEU A 28 4.45 3.41 -13.85
C LEU A 28 4.08 2.25 -12.93
N ARG A 29 4.07 2.48 -11.61
CA ARG A 29 3.66 1.46 -10.64
C ARG A 29 2.20 1.03 -10.80
N GLU A 30 1.32 1.89 -11.31
CA GLU A 30 -0.09 1.56 -11.57
C GLU A 30 -0.25 0.46 -12.64
N VAL A 31 0.64 0.39 -13.62
CA VAL A 31 0.58 -0.60 -14.72
C VAL A 31 1.48 -1.82 -14.50
N LEU A 32 2.54 -1.66 -13.68
CA LEU A 32 3.42 -2.77 -13.34
C LEU A 32 2.72 -3.72 -12.36
N PHE A 33 2.71 -5.02 -12.68
CA PHE A 33 2.13 -6.06 -11.82
C PHE A 33 0.66 -5.75 -11.43
N LEU A 34 -0.13 -5.27 -12.42
CA LEU A 34 -1.52 -4.88 -12.17
C LEU A 34 -2.39 -6.06 -11.74
N GLU A 35 -2.27 -7.20 -12.41
CA GLU A 35 -3.04 -8.41 -12.10
C GLU A 35 -2.76 -8.92 -10.68
N GLU A 36 -1.49 -8.86 -10.24
CA GLU A 36 -1.06 -9.24 -8.91
C GLU A 36 -1.69 -8.33 -7.85
N LYS A 37 -1.67 -7.03 -8.08
CA LYS A 37 -2.29 -6.05 -7.17
C LYS A 37 -3.81 -6.19 -7.11
N GLU A 38 -4.45 -6.50 -8.23
CA GLU A 38 -5.88 -6.76 -8.27
C GLU A 38 -6.26 -8.04 -7.51
N LYS A 39 -5.43 -9.10 -7.56
CA LYS A 39 -5.60 -10.32 -6.74
C LYS A 39 -5.48 -10.01 -5.25
N ILE A 40 -4.42 -9.29 -4.85
CA ILE A 40 -4.24 -8.83 -3.47
C ILE A 40 -5.46 -8.03 -3.00
N ALA A 41 -5.88 -7.04 -3.78
CA ALA A 41 -7.02 -6.20 -3.44
C ALA A 41 -8.34 -6.99 -3.33
N GLN A 42 -8.55 -7.99 -4.20
CA GLN A 42 -9.71 -8.88 -4.16
C GLN A 42 -9.71 -9.71 -2.88
N TYR A 43 -8.60 -10.32 -2.54
CA TYR A 43 -8.47 -11.09 -1.30
C TYR A 43 -8.73 -10.22 -0.06
N VAL A 44 -8.20 -9.01 -0.04
CA VAL A 44 -8.36 -8.09 1.09
C VAL A 44 -9.82 -7.67 1.29
N ILE A 45 -10.54 -7.33 0.23
CA ILE A 45 -11.95 -6.91 0.36
C ILE A 45 -12.83 -8.05 0.87
N GLU A 46 -12.55 -9.30 0.45
CA GLU A 46 -13.33 -10.46 0.84
C GLU A 46 -13.11 -10.88 2.30
N HIS A 47 -11.90 -10.67 2.84
CA HIS A 47 -11.52 -11.23 4.14
C HIS A 47 -11.34 -10.18 5.25
N PHE A 48 -10.98 -8.94 4.89
CA PHE A 48 -10.53 -7.95 5.88
C PHE A 48 -11.36 -6.67 5.92
N VAL A 49 -12.17 -6.36 4.91
CA VAL A 49 -13.03 -5.17 4.91
C VAL A 49 -14.46 -5.54 5.31
N LYS A 50 -15.06 -4.75 6.20
CA LYS A 50 -16.43 -4.95 6.68
C LYS A 50 -17.23 -3.66 6.58
N GLU A 51 -18.56 -3.79 6.53
CA GLU A 51 -19.47 -2.66 6.63
C GLU A 51 -19.20 -1.81 7.89
N ASN A 52 -19.22 -0.50 7.71
CA ASN A 52 -18.98 0.53 8.73
C ASN A 52 -17.54 0.58 9.28
N ASP A 53 -16.59 -0.12 8.67
CA ASP A 53 -15.18 0.05 9.04
C ASP A 53 -14.71 1.49 8.79
N SER A 54 -13.87 2.00 9.70
CA SER A 54 -13.01 3.16 9.46
C SER A 54 -11.62 2.68 9.03
N ILE A 55 -11.15 3.15 7.88
CA ILE A 55 -9.97 2.58 7.20
C ILE A 55 -9.03 3.70 6.76
N MET A 56 -7.75 3.61 7.16
CA MET A 56 -6.69 4.39 6.52
C MET A 56 -6.10 3.62 5.34
N ILE A 57 -6.02 4.27 4.19
CA ILE A 57 -5.46 3.69 2.95
C ILE A 57 -4.37 4.61 2.43
N ASP A 58 -3.16 4.07 2.21
CA ASP A 58 -2.01 4.83 1.71
C ASP A 58 -2.12 5.20 0.21
N SER A 59 -1.09 5.86 -0.30
CA SER A 59 -1.01 6.33 -1.69
C SER A 59 -0.35 5.33 -2.66
N SER A 60 -0.17 4.08 -2.28
CA SER A 60 0.44 3.07 -3.12
C SER A 60 -0.48 2.61 -4.27
N SER A 61 0.12 2.08 -5.34
CA SER A 61 -0.64 1.53 -6.46
C SER A 61 -1.44 0.27 -6.09
N THR A 62 -0.98 -0.52 -5.11
CA THR A 62 -1.71 -1.69 -4.61
C THR A 62 -2.93 -1.26 -3.79
N CYS A 63 -2.76 -0.30 -2.89
CA CYS A 63 -3.85 0.26 -2.10
C CYS A 63 -4.87 1.05 -2.93
N TYR A 64 -4.43 1.64 -4.06
CA TYR A 64 -5.35 2.23 -5.03
C TYR A 64 -6.31 1.16 -5.62
N GLN A 65 -5.84 -0.05 -5.95
CA GLN A 65 -6.70 -1.14 -6.42
C GLN A 65 -7.69 -1.59 -5.33
N LEU A 66 -7.25 -1.63 -4.07
CA LEU A 66 -8.16 -1.91 -2.96
C LEU A 66 -9.25 -0.84 -2.83
N ALA A 67 -8.90 0.44 -2.84
CA ALA A 67 -9.86 1.53 -2.75
C ALA A 67 -10.89 1.47 -3.89
N LYS A 68 -10.43 1.19 -5.12
CA LYS A 68 -11.31 1.00 -6.28
C LYS A 68 -12.32 -0.14 -6.04
N LYS A 69 -11.85 -1.31 -5.58
CA LYS A 69 -12.74 -2.44 -5.29
C LYS A 69 -13.74 -2.16 -4.17
N ILE A 70 -13.32 -1.44 -3.12
CA ILE A 70 -14.23 -1.01 -2.04
C ILE A 70 -15.33 -0.11 -2.60
N ILE A 71 -14.99 0.85 -3.44
CA ILE A 71 -15.93 1.75 -4.07
C ILE A 71 -16.90 0.99 -5.00
N ASP A 72 -16.37 0.12 -5.85
CA ASP A 72 -17.13 -0.69 -6.80
C ASP A 72 -18.09 -1.69 -6.10
N SER A 73 -17.75 -2.13 -4.88
CA SER A 73 -18.60 -3.04 -4.08
C SER A 73 -19.83 -2.36 -3.47
N GLY A 74 -19.85 -1.03 -3.41
CA GLY A 74 -20.92 -0.27 -2.76
C GLY A 74 -20.94 -0.32 -1.24
N MET A 75 -19.90 -0.84 -0.59
CA MET A 75 -19.80 -0.91 0.88
C MET A 75 -19.80 0.47 1.52
N ASN A 76 -20.51 0.58 2.65
CA ASN A 76 -20.51 1.79 3.48
C ASN A 76 -19.34 1.75 4.47
N VAL A 77 -18.22 2.34 4.09
CA VAL A 77 -17.01 2.48 4.93
C VAL A 77 -16.56 3.93 4.97
N THR A 78 -15.74 4.29 5.96
CA THR A 78 -15.06 5.59 5.96
C THR A 78 -13.60 5.39 5.57
N ILE A 79 -13.20 5.95 4.43
CA ILE A 79 -11.82 5.91 3.94
C ILE A 79 -11.13 7.22 4.27
N ILE A 80 -10.00 7.14 4.97
CA ILE A 80 -9.08 8.23 5.26
C ILE A 80 -7.82 8.00 4.43
N THR A 81 -7.43 8.97 3.60
CA THR A 81 -6.29 8.79 2.70
C THR A 81 -5.55 10.08 2.41
N ASN A 82 -4.24 9.99 2.20
CA ASN A 82 -3.40 11.06 1.67
C ASN A 82 -3.21 10.98 0.14
N SER A 83 -3.88 10.04 -0.52
CA SER A 83 -3.75 9.79 -1.96
C SER A 83 -4.70 10.64 -2.78
N LEU A 84 -4.17 11.55 -3.60
CA LEU A 84 -4.99 12.31 -4.55
C LEU A 84 -5.71 11.37 -5.54
N LYS A 85 -5.08 10.29 -5.97
CA LYS A 85 -5.68 9.32 -6.89
C LYS A 85 -6.90 8.62 -6.31
N ILE A 86 -6.87 8.27 -5.02
CA ILE A 86 -8.05 7.70 -4.35
C ILE A 86 -9.14 8.76 -4.19
N MET A 87 -8.79 10.01 -3.86
CA MET A 87 -9.77 11.11 -3.78
C MET A 87 -10.49 11.33 -5.12
N GLU A 88 -9.77 11.23 -6.26
CA GLU A 88 -10.37 11.36 -7.60
C GLU A 88 -11.40 10.27 -7.92
N LEU A 89 -11.33 9.08 -7.30
CA LEU A 89 -12.34 8.04 -7.48
C LEU A 89 -13.70 8.47 -6.93
N PHE A 90 -13.71 9.20 -5.82
CA PHE A 90 -14.94 9.66 -5.17
C PHE A 90 -15.66 10.75 -5.99
N ASP A 91 -14.92 11.63 -6.64
CA ASP A 91 -15.49 12.63 -7.54
C ASP A 91 -16.18 11.97 -8.74
N LYS A 92 -15.57 10.96 -9.32
CA LYS A 92 -16.06 10.28 -10.52
C LYS A 92 -17.24 9.34 -10.28
N GLN A 93 -17.29 8.65 -9.15
CA GLN A 93 -18.20 7.53 -8.92
C GLN A 93 -19.32 7.79 -7.90
N GLN A 94 -19.17 8.83 -7.06
CA GLN A 94 -20.10 9.17 -5.96
C GLN A 94 -20.52 7.94 -5.13
N PRO A 95 -19.55 7.24 -4.50
CA PRO A 95 -19.80 5.97 -3.83
C PRO A 95 -20.57 6.14 -2.51
N ASN A 96 -21.09 5.02 -1.96
CA ASN A 96 -21.68 4.99 -0.63
C ASN A 96 -20.64 5.20 0.50
N ALA A 97 -19.38 4.86 0.23
CA ALA A 97 -18.29 5.11 1.15
C ALA A 97 -18.08 6.61 1.41
N ARG A 98 -17.65 6.96 2.63
CA ARG A 98 -17.26 8.35 2.96
C ARG A 98 -15.77 8.54 2.76
N LEU A 99 -15.37 9.72 2.33
CA LEU A 99 -13.97 10.10 2.15
C LEU A 99 -13.57 11.18 3.13
N ILE A 100 -12.41 11.01 3.75
CA ILE A 100 -11.66 12.05 4.44
C ILE A 100 -10.30 12.15 3.76
N GLY A 101 -10.03 13.28 3.10
CA GLY A 101 -8.77 13.54 2.42
C GLY A 101 -7.79 14.23 3.37
N ILE A 102 -6.63 13.61 3.59
CA ILE A 102 -5.51 14.20 4.32
C ILE A 102 -4.78 15.17 3.40
N GLY A 103 -4.73 16.45 3.80
CA GLY A 103 -4.00 17.50 3.09
C GLY A 103 -2.52 17.54 3.45
N GLY A 104 -1.79 18.51 2.85
CA GLY A 104 -0.38 18.71 3.15
C GLY A 104 0.44 19.16 1.93
N LYS A 105 1.75 18.91 1.96
CA LYS A 105 2.64 19.18 0.83
C LYS A 105 2.43 18.10 -0.25
N PHE A 106 2.06 18.53 -1.45
CA PHE A 106 1.88 17.60 -2.56
C PHE A 106 3.22 17.05 -3.08
N ARG A 107 3.30 15.73 -3.17
CA ARG A 107 4.42 14.99 -3.74
C ARG A 107 3.99 14.36 -5.07
N SER A 108 4.43 14.93 -6.18
CA SER A 108 4.02 14.51 -7.54
C SER A 108 4.39 13.05 -7.86
N LYS A 109 5.51 12.57 -7.34
CA LYS A 109 6.04 11.23 -7.62
C LYS A 109 5.12 10.10 -7.12
N SER A 110 4.44 10.31 -5.99
CA SER A 110 3.44 9.40 -5.39
C SER A 110 2.01 9.89 -5.56
N CYS A 111 1.80 11.05 -6.15
CA CYS A 111 0.49 11.68 -6.28
C CYS A 111 -0.25 11.75 -4.93
N SER A 112 0.47 12.19 -3.88
CA SER A 112 -0.01 12.16 -2.50
C SER A 112 0.40 13.40 -1.71
N PHE A 113 -0.25 13.58 -0.57
CA PHE A 113 0.07 14.63 0.39
C PHE A 113 0.96 14.07 1.50
N VAL A 114 2.04 14.80 1.83
CA VAL A 114 3.06 14.41 2.80
C VAL A 114 3.51 15.61 3.64
N GLY A 115 4.43 15.38 4.56
CA GLY A 115 5.04 16.41 5.41
C GLY A 115 4.26 16.64 6.71
N ASP A 116 4.74 17.57 7.53
CA ASP A 116 4.28 17.79 8.91
C ASP A 116 2.77 18.06 9.02
N THR A 117 2.19 18.75 8.05
CA THR A 117 0.75 19.02 8.03
C THR A 117 -0.03 17.72 7.86
N ALA A 118 0.35 16.86 6.90
CA ALA A 118 -0.30 15.59 6.68
C ALA A 118 -0.15 14.65 7.89
N VAL A 119 1.05 14.61 8.48
CA VAL A 119 1.33 13.83 9.69
C VAL A 119 0.42 14.26 10.85
N LYS A 120 0.33 15.56 11.13
CA LYS A 120 -0.54 16.12 12.19
C LYS A 120 -2.03 15.89 11.93
N GLU A 121 -2.45 15.91 10.68
CA GLU A 121 -3.85 15.66 10.35
C GLU A 121 -4.21 14.19 10.59
N ILE A 122 -3.33 13.23 10.25
CA ILE A 122 -3.52 11.81 10.56
C ILE A 122 -3.65 11.58 12.07
N GLU A 123 -2.91 12.32 12.91
CA GLU A 123 -2.99 12.24 14.37
C GLU A 123 -4.38 12.55 14.96
N SER A 124 -5.25 13.19 14.17
CA SER A 124 -6.62 13.54 14.60
C SER A 124 -7.60 12.38 14.48
N TYR A 125 -7.18 11.25 13.93
CA TYR A 125 -8.04 10.10 13.67
C TYR A 125 -7.52 8.84 14.36
N LEU A 126 -8.44 7.99 14.84
CA LEU A 126 -8.18 6.61 15.20
C LEU A 126 -9.10 5.73 14.36
N VAL A 127 -8.54 4.73 13.68
CA VAL A 127 -9.29 3.87 12.77
C VAL A 127 -9.21 2.40 13.14
N ASP A 128 -10.18 1.62 12.65
CA ASP A 128 -10.20 0.19 12.89
C ASP A 128 -9.02 -0.50 12.18
N LYS A 129 -8.72 -0.09 10.94
CA LYS A 129 -7.74 -0.78 10.10
C LYS A 129 -6.94 0.20 9.26
N CYS A 130 -5.70 -0.16 8.99
CA CYS A 130 -4.95 0.45 7.91
C CYS A 130 -4.52 -0.58 6.87
N PHE A 131 -4.52 -0.15 5.63
CA PHE A 131 -3.93 -0.85 4.51
C PHE A 131 -2.84 0.02 3.91
N ILE A 132 -1.61 -0.45 4.00
CA ILE A 132 -0.44 0.24 3.46
C ILE A 132 0.35 -0.72 2.57
N SER A 133 1.14 -0.17 1.67
CA SER A 133 2.19 -0.92 0.98
C SER A 133 3.55 -0.41 1.43
N THR A 134 4.60 -1.00 0.89
CA THR A 134 5.99 -0.63 1.21
C THR A 134 6.86 -0.69 -0.04
N SER A 135 7.99 -0.01 -0.02
CA SER A 135 8.98 -0.13 -1.09
C SER A 135 9.70 -1.48 -1.02
N ALA A 136 9.98 -1.98 0.18
CA ALA A 136 10.67 -3.25 0.41
C ALA A 136 10.25 -3.89 1.74
N LEU A 137 10.35 -5.22 1.80
CA LEU A 137 10.29 -6.04 3.00
C LEU A 137 11.68 -6.62 3.27
N ASP A 138 12.19 -6.40 4.47
CA ASP A 138 13.48 -6.91 4.93
C ASP A 138 13.28 -7.83 6.14
N PRO A 139 13.90 -9.02 6.17
CA PRO A 139 13.69 -9.99 7.24
C PRO A 139 14.18 -9.51 8.62
N VAL A 140 15.10 -8.55 8.66
CA VAL A 140 15.70 -8.01 9.89
C VAL A 140 15.09 -6.66 10.27
N HIS A 141 14.90 -5.78 9.28
CA HIS A 141 14.51 -4.38 9.51
C HIS A 141 13.00 -4.13 9.28
N GLY A 142 12.28 -5.10 8.72
CA GLY A 142 10.82 -5.02 8.51
C GLY A 142 10.41 -4.25 7.26
N LEU A 143 9.45 -3.35 7.42
CA LEU A 143 8.96 -2.49 6.33
C LEU A 143 9.93 -1.34 6.08
N ILE A 144 10.30 -1.13 4.83
CA ILE A 144 11.26 -0.10 4.43
C ILE A 144 10.74 0.70 3.24
N ASP A 145 10.82 2.02 3.32
CA ASP A 145 10.44 2.93 2.26
C ASP A 145 11.63 3.60 1.58
N SER A 146 11.43 4.00 0.33
CA SER A 146 12.42 4.75 -0.46
C SER A 146 12.33 6.27 -0.29
N SER A 147 11.37 6.75 0.50
CA SER A 147 11.12 8.17 0.76
C SER A 147 10.93 8.42 2.25
N SER A 148 11.72 9.32 2.83
CA SER A 148 11.58 9.73 4.24
C SER A 148 10.21 10.34 4.53
N GLN A 149 9.61 11.05 3.58
CA GLN A 149 8.31 11.68 3.75
C GLN A 149 7.17 10.63 3.77
N GLU A 150 7.23 9.62 2.90
CA GLU A 150 6.26 8.52 2.91
C GLU A 150 6.44 7.64 4.14
N CYS A 151 7.67 7.37 4.54
CA CYS A 151 7.98 6.65 5.78
C CYS A 151 7.33 7.32 7.01
N GLN A 152 7.37 8.64 7.12
CA GLN A 152 6.70 9.37 8.22
C GLN A 152 5.17 9.21 8.18
N ILE A 153 4.56 9.25 7.00
CA ILE A 153 3.13 9.00 6.82
C ILE A 153 2.76 7.58 7.24
N HIS A 154 3.50 6.56 6.75
CA HIS A 154 3.22 5.16 7.08
C HIS A 154 3.38 4.87 8.57
N LYS A 155 4.43 5.42 9.23
CA LYS A 155 4.57 5.33 10.69
C LYS A 155 3.35 5.85 11.40
N LYS A 156 2.87 7.02 10.99
CA LYS A 156 1.75 7.67 11.63
C LYS A 156 0.42 6.93 11.37
N ILE A 157 0.23 6.39 10.17
CA ILE A 157 -0.92 5.54 9.85
C ILE A 157 -0.94 4.29 10.75
N LEU A 158 0.20 3.62 10.92
CA LEU A 158 0.32 2.46 11.79
C LEU A 158 0.03 2.81 13.26
N GLU A 159 0.59 3.90 13.78
CA GLU A 159 0.36 4.36 15.16
C GLU A 159 -1.12 4.67 15.48
N HIS A 160 -1.90 5.06 14.47
CA HIS A 160 -3.29 5.49 14.60
C HIS A 160 -4.32 4.48 14.08
N SER A 161 -3.92 3.23 13.91
CA SER A 161 -4.78 2.14 13.46
C SER A 161 -4.75 0.97 14.43
N LYS A 162 -5.90 0.30 14.62
CA LYS A 162 -5.99 -0.87 15.50
C LYS A 162 -5.42 -2.13 14.85
N TYR A 163 -5.66 -2.34 13.56
CA TYR A 163 -5.17 -3.48 12.80
C TYR A 163 -4.33 -3.02 11.62
N HIS A 164 -3.17 -3.66 11.42
CA HIS A 164 -2.13 -3.27 10.47
C HIS A 164 -2.00 -4.32 9.37
N TYR A 165 -2.42 -3.98 8.15
CA TYR A 165 -2.36 -4.85 6.98
C TYR A 165 -1.39 -4.26 5.95
N VAL A 166 -0.44 -5.09 5.51
CA VAL A 166 0.53 -4.70 4.47
C VAL A 166 0.23 -5.45 3.19
N LEU A 167 0.07 -4.69 2.10
CA LEU A 167 -0.23 -5.20 0.77
C LEU A 167 1.04 -5.12 -0.08
N ALA A 168 1.66 -6.26 -0.35
CA ALA A 168 2.97 -6.32 -0.99
C ALA A 168 3.00 -7.37 -2.11
N ASP A 169 3.13 -6.95 -3.36
CA ASP A 169 3.41 -7.88 -4.44
C ASP A 169 4.77 -8.57 -4.24
N HIS A 170 4.98 -9.71 -4.92
CA HIS A 170 6.17 -10.56 -4.77
C HIS A 170 7.49 -9.81 -4.96
N THR A 171 7.51 -8.69 -5.69
CA THR A 171 8.74 -7.93 -5.93
C THR A 171 9.26 -7.22 -4.68
N LYS A 172 8.40 -6.99 -3.68
CA LYS A 172 8.76 -6.28 -2.45
C LYS A 172 9.65 -7.08 -1.51
N PHE A 173 9.66 -8.38 -1.63
CA PHE A 173 10.44 -9.29 -0.78
C PHE A 173 11.94 -9.39 -1.13
N SER A 174 12.35 -8.82 -2.25
CA SER A 174 13.76 -8.75 -2.69
C SER A 174 14.22 -7.35 -3.02
N ALA A 175 13.36 -6.35 -2.82
CA ALA A 175 13.65 -4.95 -3.10
C ALA A 175 14.56 -4.34 -2.02
N ARG A 176 15.07 -3.13 -2.28
CA ARG A 176 15.88 -2.34 -1.35
C ARG A 176 15.29 -0.96 -1.18
N ALA A 177 15.37 -0.45 0.05
CA ALA A 177 14.96 0.90 0.39
C ALA A 177 15.81 1.42 1.58
N ASP A 178 15.58 2.65 2.05
CA ASP A 178 16.52 3.32 2.93
C ASP A 178 15.92 3.74 4.28
N TYR A 179 14.58 3.82 4.40
CA TYR A 179 13.91 4.37 5.59
C TYR A 179 13.04 3.32 6.26
N ILE A 180 13.41 2.90 7.47
CA ILE A 180 12.66 1.91 8.24
C ILE A 180 11.34 2.51 8.71
N VAL A 181 10.24 1.83 8.36
CA VAL A 181 8.87 2.20 8.76
C VAL A 181 8.49 1.50 10.06
N SER A 182 8.53 0.17 10.08
CA SER A 182 8.12 -0.66 11.22
C SER A 182 8.78 -2.02 11.18
N GLU A 183 8.99 -2.62 12.35
CA GLU A 183 9.35 -4.03 12.45
C GLU A 183 8.17 -4.93 12.04
N LEU A 184 8.45 -6.12 11.48
CA LEU A 184 7.42 -7.07 11.03
C LEU A 184 6.48 -7.50 12.16
N LYS A 185 6.99 -7.69 13.37
CA LYS A 185 6.20 -8.13 14.54
C LYS A 185 5.06 -7.19 14.95
N ASN A 186 5.06 -5.94 14.47
CA ASN A 186 4.04 -4.95 14.74
C ASN A 186 2.86 -5.03 13.76
N LEU A 187 2.91 -5.95 12.79
CA LEU A 187 1.87 -6.15 11.78
C LEU A 187 0.91 -7.24 12.22
N ASN A 188 -0.33 -7.14 11.76
CA ASN A 188 -1.29 -8.24 11.90
C ASN A 188 -1.16 -9.22 10.73
N SER A 189 -1.08 -8.70 9.50
CA SER A 189 -0.96 -9.55 8.32
C SER A 189 -0.16 -8.88 7.21
N VAL A 190 0.53 -9.72 6.43
CA VAL A 190 1.11 -9.35 5.14
C VAL A 190 0.39 -10.15 4.06
N ILE A 191 -0.19 -9.47 3.08
CA ILE A 191 -0.95 -10.06 1.98
C ILE A 191 -0.17 -9.89 0.68
N THR A 192 0.05 -10.98 -0.03
CA THR A 192 0.81 -11.01 -1.29
C THR A 192 0.05 -11.75 -2.40
N ASP A 193 0.56 -11.70 -3.63
CA ASP A 193 -0.05 -12.28 -4.82
C ASP A 193 0.28 -13.76 -5.03
N CYS A 194 1.34 -14.25 -4.40
CA CYS A 194 1.79 -15.64 -4.56
C CYS A 194 2.67 -16.09 -3.41
N LYS A 195 2.85 -17.41 -3.31
CA LYS A 195 3.79 -18.00 -2.37
C LYS A 195 5.22 -17.55 -2.66
N ASN A 196 5.88 -17.05 -1.65
CA ASN A 196 7.25 -16.57 -1.71
C ASN A 196 8.28 -17.65 -1.29
N ASN A 197 9.52 -17.23 -1.06
CA ASN A 197 10.58 -18.07 -0.52
C ASN A 197 10.15 -18.62 0.86
N PRO A 198 10.31 -19.94 1.13
CA PRO A 198 9.98 -20.55 2.43
C PRO A 198 10.64 -19.90 3.66
N MET A 199 11.67 -19.09 3.46
CA MET A 199 12.26 -18.27 4.52
C MET A 199 11.21 -17.29 5.10
N TRP A 200 10.39 -16.67 4.26
CA TRP A 200 9.37 -15.71 4.70
C TRP A 200 8.25 -16.39 5.49
N ASP A 201 7.83 -17.58 5.07
CA ASP A 201 6.84 -18.37 5.81
C ASP A 201 7.29 -18.60 7.26
N ARG A 202 8.57 -18.99 7.47
CA ARG A 202 9.15 -19.18 8.82
C ARG A 202 9.23 -17.90 9.64
N ILE A 203 9.67 -16.80 9.01
CA ILE A 203 9.79 -15.50 9.69
C ILE A 203 8.43 -15.04 10.20
N PHE A 204 7.40 -15.09 9.37
CA PHE A 204 6.07 -14.65 9.77
C PHE A 204 5.43 -15.57 10.80
N GLU A 205 5.66 -16.89 10.71
CA GLU A 205 5.23 -17.85 11.71
C GLU A 205 5.89 -17.57 13.09
N GLU A 206 7.22 -17.38 13.13
CA GLU A 206 7.96 -17.06 14.35
C GLU A 206 7.50 -15.73 15.00
N LEU A 207 7.12 -14.75 14.19
CA LEU A 207 6.65 -13.44 14.65
C LEU A 207 5.14 -13.40 14.96
N ASN A 208 4.41 -14.49 14.70
CA ASN A 208 2.95 -14.57 14.84
C ASN A 208 2.24 -13.49 14.00
N VAL A 209 2.69 -13.30 12.77
CA VAL A 209 2.11 -12.41 11.76
C VAL A 209 1.46 -13.26 10.67
N ASP A 210 0.20 -13.01 10.35
CA ASP A 210 -0.48 -13.77 9.30
C ASP A 210 0.14 -13.45 7.94
N PHE A 211 0.54 -14.49 7.20
CA PHE A 211 1.09 -14.37 5.86
C PHE A 211 0.15 -15.04 4.86
N MET A 212 -0.50 -14.23 4.00
CA MET A 212 -1.58 -14.64 3.12
C MET A 212 -1.18 -14.46 1.64
N TYR A 213 -1.57 -15.42 0.79
CA TYR A 213 -1.31 -15.40 -0.65
C TYR A 213 -2.36 -16.19 -1.45
#